data_9283cd77f267339782cd660c7c912da8
#
_entry.id   9283cd77f267339782cd660c7c912da8
#
_cell.length_a   1.000
_cell.length_b   1.000
_cell.length_c   1.000
_cell.angle_alpha   90.00
_cell.angle_beta   90.00
_cell.angle_gamma   90.00
#
_symmetry.space_group_name_H-M   'P 1'
#
loop_
_entity.id
_entity.type
_entity.pdbx_description
1 polymer ?
#
loop_
_entity_poly.entity_id
_entity_poly.type
_entity_poly.pdbx_seq_one_letter_code
_entity_poly.pdbx_strand_id
1 'polypeptide(L)'
;MSAVARVVERVRDLSTPEGPGRAHVCRPADSRGTVVLGHGAGGGLRSLDLTVARDVLVAAGWTVAVVEQPWLVAGRRVAGRPPTLDAAWVPMVAALMSGRSRLPRPLVVGGRSAGARVACRTAAELEADAGLLLSFPLHLPGRPDRLRDAELALAPDPTWLVQGTRDPFGTPTELAPYVPRWAEVIEVSGAHSFPKGAGPALVAAMTRIAAALPG
;
A
#
# COMPACT_ATOMS: atom_id res chain seq x y z
N MET A 1 26.27 16.66 -10.64
CA MET A 1 25.74 15.45 -10.03
C MET A 1 25.38 15.78 -8.59
N SER A 2 24.12 16.08 -8.30
CA SER A 2 23.66 16.40 -6.93
C SER A 2 23.67 15.11 -6.12
N ALA A 3 24.38 15.10 -4.98
CA ALA A 3 24.34 13.96 -4.06
C ALA A 3 22.90 13.79 -3.59
N VAL A 4 22.27 12.68 -3.96
CA VAL A 4 20.96 12.30 -3.42
C VAL A 4 21.15 12.15 -1.91
N ALA A 5 20.62 13.09 -1.14
CA ALA A 5 20.67 13.04 0.32
C ALA A 5 20.06 11.72 0.75
N ARG A 6 20.83 10.90 1.48
CA ARG A 6 20.39 9.59 1.96
C ARG A 6 19.22 9.79 2.91
N VAL A 7 18.01 9.49 2.46
CA VAL A 7 16.81 9.57 3.30
C VAL A 7 16.92 8.52 4.39
N VAL A 8 16.90 8.95 5.65
CA VAL A 8 16.98 8.06 6.81
C VAL A 8 15.58 7.61 7.20
N GLU A 9 15.41 6.30 7.33
CA GLU A 9 14.20 5.72 7.89
C GLU A 9 14.07 6.07 9.38
N ARG A 10 12.89 6.54 9.78
CA ARG A 10 12.54 6.78 11.19
C ARG A 10 11.37 5.88 11.57
N VAL A 11 11.49 5.17 12.67
CA VAL A 11 10.41 4.36 13.22
C VAL A 11 9.58 5.21 14.17
N ARG A 12 8.25 5.15 14.03
CA ARG A 12 7.27 5.78 14.92
C ARG A 12 6.39 4.71 15.52
N ASP A 13 6.36 4.59 16.83
CA ASP A 13 5.40 3.76 17.54
C ASP A 13 4.03 4.47 17.54
N LEU A 14 2.97 3.72 17.28
CA LEU A 14 1.61 4.21 17.12
C LEU A 14 0.66 3.41 18.00
N SER A 15 -0.18 4.09 18.77
CA SER A 15 -1.20 3.44 19.60
C SER A 15 -2.47 3.19 18.82
N THR A 16 -3.07 2.01 19.00
CA THR A 16 -4.38 1.66 18.42
C THR A 16 -5.22 0.88 19.43
N PRO A 17 -6.54 0.77 19.23
CA PRO A 17 -7.41 -0.09 20.04
C PRO A 17 -7.00 -1.57 20.02
N GLU A 18 -6.31 -2.00 18.97
CA GLU A 18 -5.89 -3.39 18.74
C GLU A 18 -4.45 -3.68 19.27
N GLY A 19 -3.83 -2.69 19.94
CA GLY A 19 -2.47 -2.75 20.46
C GLY A 19 -1.51 -1.81 19.71
N PRO A 20 -0.20 -1.84 20.07
CA PRO A 20 0.79 -0.97 19.44
C PRO A 20 1.06 -1.39 17.99
N GLY A 21 1.06 -0.42 17.10
CA GLY A 21 1.55 -0.53 15.73
C GLY A 21 2.82 0.30 15.52
N ARG A 22 3.44 0.20 14.34
CA ARG A 22 4.61 0.99 13.95
C ARG A 22 4.49 1.53 12.55
N ALA A 23 5.13 2.67 12.30
CA ALA A 23 5.33 3.19 10.96
C ALA A 23 6.82 3.39 10.69
N HIS A 24 7.29 2.82 9.60
CA HIS A 24 8.64 2.99 9.05
C HIS A 24 8.59 4.13 8.03
N VAL A 25 9.03 5.32 8.44
CA VAL A 25 8.85 6.57 7.68
C VAL A 25 10.16 6.98 7.03
N CYS A 26 10.17 7.04 5.71
CA CYS A 26 11.21 7.65 4.90
C CYS A 26 10.70 8.99 4.36
N ARG A 27 11.27 10.12 4.83
CA ARG A 27 10.81 11.47 4.47
C ARG A 27 11.92 12.29 3.83
N PRO A 28 11.80 12.64 2.54
CA PRO A 28 12.65 13.64 1.89
C PRO A 28 12.47 15.04 2.51
N ALA A 29 13.46 15.93 2.36
CA ALA A 29 13.37 17.30 2.89
C ALA A 29 12.18 18.07 2.27
N ASP A 30 12.08 18.02 0.94
CA ASP A 30 11.02 18.67 0.17
C ASP A 30 10.00 17.62 -0.30
N SER A 31 9.17 17.17 0.64
CA SER A 31 8.19 16.10 0.34
C SER A 31 6.95 16.64 -0.37
N ARG A 32 6.59 16.03 -1.49
CA ARG A 32 5.41 16.34 -2.31
C ARG A 32 4.08 15.92 -1.67
N GLY A 33 4.13 14.96 -0.75
CA GLY A 33 2.97 14.36 -0.10
C GLY A 33 3.35 13.08 0.63
N THR A 34 2.38 12.31 1.05
CA THR A 34 2.60 11.08 1.82
C THR A 34 1.92 9.88 1.18
N VAL A 35 2.66 8.79 1.05
CA VAL A 35 2.14 7.47 0.68
C VAL A 35 2.23 6.56 1.90
N VAL A 36 1.09 6.07 2.39
CA VAL A 36 1.02 5.12 3.52
C VAL A 36 0.69 3.73 2.98
N LEU A 37 1.58 2.77 3.23
CA LEU A 37 1.48 1.41 2.70
C LEU A 37 1.32 0.37 3.80
N GLY A 38 0.27 -0.45 3.70
CA GLY A 38 0.07 -1.62 4.54
C GLY A 38 0.72 -2.88 3.97
N HIS A 39 1.12 -3.80 4.85
CA HIS A 39 1.67 -5.10 4.45
C HIS A 39 0.60 -6.19 4.25
N GLY A 40 0.98 -7.30 3.62
CA GLY A 40 0.13 -8.47 3.44
C GLY A 40 -0.03 -9.31 4.73
N ALA A 41 -1.01 -10.23 4.71
CA ALA A 41 -1.31 -11.12 5.85
C ALA A 41 -0.15 -12.06 6.24
N GLY A 42 0.81 -12.29 5.36
CA GLY A 42 2.04 -13.01 5.66
C GLY A 42 3.09 -12.20 6.42
N GLY A 43 2.84 -10.94 6.77
CA GLY A 43 3.70 -10.12 7.64
C GLY A 43 4.98 -9.61 7.02
N GLY A 44 5.16 -9.65 5.72
CA GLY A 44 6.38 -9.20 5.06
C GLY A 44 6.42 -7.69 4.80
N LEU A 45 7.12 -6.90 5.61
CA LEU A 45 7.41 -5.49 5.30
C LEU A 45 8.42 -5.33 4.16
N ARG A 46 9.19 -6.39 3.88
CA ARG A 46 10.29 -6.40 2.90
C ARG A 46 9.95 -7.21 1.64
N SER A 47 8.67 -7.35 1.30
CA SER A 47 8.30 -7.89 0.00
C SER A 47 8.85 -6.99 -1.11
N LEU A 48 9.18 -7.60 -2.27
CA LEU A 48 9.86 -6.88 -3.36
C LEU A 48 9.06 -5.67 -3.82
N ASP A 49 7.74 -5.83 -3.96
CA ASP A 49 6.81 -4.78 -4.37
C ASP A 49 6.76 -3.60 -3.39
N LEU A 50 6.62 -3.85 -2.07
CA LEU A 50 6.65 -2.80 -1.06
C LEU A 50 8.02 -2.10 -0.99
N THR A 51 9.11 -2.88 -1.11
CA THR A 51 10.46 -2.32 -1.10
C THR A 51 10.70 -1.41 -2.30
N VAL A 52 10.36 -1.88 -3.51
CA VAL A 52 10.48 -1.09 -4.73
C VAL A 52 9.58 0.15 -4.71
N ALA A 53 8.32 -0.01 -4.26
CA ALA A 53 7.41 1.13 -4.13
C ALA A 53 7.97 2.20 -3.19
N ARG A 54 8.44 1.81 -1.99
CA ARG A 54 9.08 2.74 -1.06
C ARG A 54 10.26 3.46 -1.72
N ASP A 55 11.18 2.72 -2.29
CA ASP A 55 12.46 3.27 -2.76
C ASP A 55 12.25 4.22 -3.95
N VAL A 56 11.40 3.85 -4.91
CA VAL A 56 11.09 4.70 -6.07
C VAL A 56 10.29 5.94 -5.67
N LEU A 57 9.29 5.80 -4.82
CA LEU A 57 8.47 6.95 -4.39
C LEU A 57 9.28 7.93 -3.55
N VAL A 58 10.16 7.43 -2.65
CA VAL A 58 11.07 8.29 -1.89
C VAL A 58 12.04 9.03 -2.83
N ALA A 59 12.59 8.35 -3.83
CA ALA A 59 13.46 8.98 -4.83
C ALA A 59 12.72 10.03 -5.68
N ALA A 60 11.41 9.86 -5.88
CA ALA A 60 10.53 10.81 -6.55
C ALA A 60 10.04 11.97 -5.66
N GLY A 61 10.53 12.07 -4.42
CA GLY A 61 10.20 13.15 -3.49
C GLY A 61 8.95 12.91 -2.64
N TRP A 62 8.46 11.68 -2.52
CA TRP A 62 7.33 11.34 -1.65
C TRP A 62 7.80 10.90 -0.26
N THR A 63 7.11 11.33 0.79
CA THR A 63 7.21 10.65 2.08
C THR A 63 6.53 9.30 1.97
N VAL A 64 7.22 8.23 2.34
CA VAL A 64 6.63 6.89 2.38
C VAL A 64 6.65 6.36 3.81
N ALA A 65 5.48 5.93 4.30
CA ALA A 65 5.31 5.27 5.57
C ALA A 65 4.82 3.83 5.35
N VAL A 66 5.66 2.84 5.62
CA VAL A 66 5.23 1.44 5.64
C VAL A 66 4.77 1.10 7.05
N VAL A 67 3.50 0.72 7.18
CA VAL A 67 2.87 0.50 8.49
C VAL A 67 2.92 -0.97 8.88
N GLU A 68 3.36 -1.23 10.09
CA GLU A 68 3.37 -2.53 10.74
C GLU A 68 2.17 -2.64 11.67
N GLN A 69 1.23 -3.51 11.31
CA GLN A 69 -0.01 -3.74 12.06
C GLN A 69 0.25 -4.36 13.45
N PRO A 70 -0.60 -4.09 14.47
CA PRO A 70 -0.40 -4.56 15.84
C PRO A 70 -0.18 -6.06 15.99
N TRP A 71 -0.88 -6.88 15.19
CA TRP A 71 -0.70 -8.33 15.24
C TRP A 71 0.74 -8.75 14.86
N LEU A 72 1.37 -8.04 13.92
CA LEU A 72 2.74 -8.31 13.51
C LEU A 72 3.73 -7.81 14.56
N VAL A 73 3.52 -6.61 15.11
CA VAL A 73 4.33 -6.06 16.23
C VAL A 73 4.31 -7.00 17.43
N ALA A 74 3.16 -7.63 17.70
CA ALA A 74 3.00 -8.64 18.75
C ALA A 74 3.60 -10.02 18.40
N GLY A 75 4.29 -10.16 17.25
CA GLY A 75 4.90 -11.42 16.82
C GLY A 75 3.91 -12.50 16.40
N ARG A 76 2.65 -12.17 16.14
CA ARG A 76 1.65 -13.13 15.68
C ARG A 76 1.89 -13.49 14.22
N ARG A 77 1.59 -14.75 13.86
CA ARG A 77 1.76 -15.25 12.47
C ARG A 77 0.51 -15.11 11.60
N VAL A 78 -0.62 -14.81 12.22
CA VAL A 78 -1.94 -14.75 11.54
C VAL A 78 -2.51 -13.35 11.71
N ALA A 79 -2.85 -12.73 10.59
CA ALA A 79 -3.55 -11.46 10.56
C ALA A 79 -4.93 -11.57 11.21
N GLY A 80 -5.38 -10.48 11.81
CA GLY A 80 -6.74 -10.35 12.33
C GLY A 80 -7.80 -10.40 11.22
N ARG A 81 -9.06 -10.43 11.63
CA ARG A 81 -10.21 -10.29 10.71
C ARG A 81 -10.23 -8.88 10.10
N PRO A 82 -10.88 -8.67 8.93
CA PRO A 82 -10.93 -7.36 8.31
C PRO A 82 -11.28 -6.20 9.24
N PRO A 83 -12.35 -6.25 10.08
CA PRO A 83 -12.65 -5.14 10.99
C PRO A 83 -11.53 -4.82 11.99
N THR A 84 -10.82 -5.82 12.50
CA THR A 84 -9.66 -5.64 13.39
C THR A 84 -8.51 -4.92 12.69
N LEU A 85 -8.27 -5.25 11.42
CA LEU A 85 -7.22 -4.60 10.64
C LEU A 85 -7.56 -3.13 10.36
N ASP A 86 -8.82 -2.84 10.06
CA ASP A 86 -9.31 -1.50 9.79
C ASP A 86 -9.27 -0.64 11.07
N ALA A 87 -9.74 -1.19 12.21
CA ALA A 87 -9.71 -0.53 13.52
C ALA A 87 -8.29 -0.17 14.00
N ALA A 88 -7.28 -0.91 13.57
CA ALA A 88 -5.89 -0.56 13.82
C ALA A 88 -5.36 0.44 12.81
N TRP A 89 -5.66 0.26 11.52
CA TRP A 89 -5.11 1.08 10.44
C TRP A 89 -5.55 2.54 10.50
N VAL A 90 -6.84 2.80 10.68
CA VAL A 90 -7.40 4.16 10.68
C VAL A 90 -6.71 5.07 11.71
N PRO A 91 -6.62 4.72 13.00
CA PRO A 91 -5.95 5.57 13.97
C PRO A 91 -4.44 5.71 13.72
N MET A 92 -3.77 4.70 13.15
CA MET A 92 -2.35 4.81 12.77
C MET A 92 -2.13 5.85 11.68
N VAL A 93 -2.93 5.80 10.60
CA VAL A 93 -2.82 6.79 9.53
C VAL A 93 -3.22 8.18 10.03
N ALA A 94 -4.30 8.30 10.79
CA ALA A 94 -4.73 9.57 11.39
C ALA A 94 -3.63 10.20 12.27
N ALA A 95 -2.94 9.40 13.09
CA ALA A 95 -1.82 9.87 13.91
C ALA A 95 -0.62 10.35 13.08
N LEU A 96 -0.34 9.72 11.93
CA LEU A 96 0.70 10.17 11.00
C LEU A 96 0.35 11.49 10.33
N MET A 97 -0.94 11.75 10.09
CA MET A 97 -1.45 12.93 9.37
C MET A 97 -1.82 14.09 10.29
N SER A 98 -1.68 13.95 11.62
CA SER A 98 -2.10 14.95 12.61
C SER A 98 -0.96 15.47 13.50
N GLY A 99 -1.22 16.51 14.27
CA GLY A 99 -0.30 17.07 15.25
C GLY A 99 0.89 17.84 14.65
N ARG A 100 1.87 18.19 15.51
CA ARG A 100 3.04 18.98 15.12
C ARG A 100 3.99 18.24 14.17
N SER A 101 4.03 16.91 14.27
CA SER A 101 4.90 16.04 13.45
C SER A 101 4.16 15.41 12.27
N ARG A 102 3.03 16.01 11.88
CA ARG A 102 2.22 15.48 10.77
C ARG A 102 3.03 15.36 9.48
N LEU A 103 2.70 14.34 8.73
CA LEU A 103 3.22 14.15 7.39
C LEU A 103 2.46 15.05 6.39
N PRO A 104 3.08 15.46 5.28
CA PRO A 104 2.45 16.36 4.31
C PRO A 104 1.32 15.66 3.53
N ARG A 105 0.31 16.44 3.13
CA ARG A 105 -0.66 16.05 2.11
C ARG A 105 -0.12 16.41 0.72
N PRO A 106 -0.64 15.80 -0.38
CA PRO A 106 -1.77 14.84 -0.42
C PRO A 106 -1.43 13.50 0.24
N LEU A 107 -2.48 12.77 0.66
CA LEU A 107 -2.40 11.44 1.26
C LEU A 107 -2.77 10.36 0.24
N VAL A 108 -1.83 9.50 -0.09
CA VAL A 108 -2.07 8.27 -0.85
C VAL A 108 -2.11 7.10 0.13
N VAL A 109 -3.19 6.33 0.11
CA VAL A 109 -3.30 5.11 0.90
C VAL A 109 -3.14 3.88 0.02
N GLY A 110 -2.52 2.84 0.56
CA GLY A 110 -2.32 1.64 -0.24
C GLY A 110 -1.69 0.50 0.54
N GLY A 111 -1.14 -0.44 -0.19
CA GLY A 111 -0.44 -1.56 0.40
C GLY A 111 -0.54 -2.81 -0.45
N ARG A 112 -0.01 -3.91 0.11
CA ARG A 112 0.07 -5.20 -0.55
C ARG A 112 -0.99 -6.15 -0.01
N SER A 113 -1.70 -6.85 -0.91
CA SER A 113 -2.61 -7.94 -0.56
C SER A 113 -3.64 -7.52 0.51
N ALA A 114 -3.56 -8.01 1.74
CA ALA A 114 -4.43 -7.58 2.84
C ALA A 114 -4.37 -6.07 3.08
N GLY A 115 -3.17 -5.46 2.98
CA GLY A 115 -3.00 -4.01 3.11
C GLY A 115 -3.71 -3.22 2.01
N ALA A 116 -3.74 -3.72 0.77
CA ALA A 116 -4.49 -3.12 -0.32
C ALA A 116 -6.00 -3.10 -0.03
N ARG A 117 -6.54 -4.20 0.52
CA ARG A 117 -7.94 -4.29 0.91
C ARG A 117 -8.31 -3.34 2.06
N VAL A 118 -7.45 -3.25 3.08
CA VAL A 118 -7.62 -2.28 4.19
C VAL A 118 -7.66 -0.86 3.63
N ALA A 119 -6.71 -0.50 2.75
CA ALA A 119 -6.65 0.81 2.14
C ALA A 119 -7.96 1.16 1.39
N CYS A 120 -8.52 0.23 0.60
CA CYS A 120 -9.79 0.45 -0.09
C CYS A 120 -10.93 0.72 0.91
N ARG A 121 -11.11 -0.14 1.92
CA ARG A 121 -12.23 -0.02 2.87
C ARG A 121 -12.19 1.24 3.71
N THR A 122 -11.01 1.79 3.96
CA THR A 122 -10.81 2.92 4.89
C THR A 122 -10.48 4.24 4.19
N ALA A 123 -10.35 4.23 2.86
CA ALA A 123 -9.93 5.40 2.08
C ALA A 123 -10.83 6.63 2.32
N ALA A 124 -12.13 6.43 2.31
CA ALA A 124 -13.11 7.52 2.50
C ALA A 124 -13.02 8.12 3.92
N GLU A 125 -12.91 7.28 4.97
CA GLU A 125 -12.76 7.74 6.36
C GLU A 125 -11.46 8.53 6.57
N LEU A 126 -10.40 8.18 5.85
CA LEU A 126 -9.10 8.83 5.92
C LEU A 126 -8.98 10.05 4.99
N GLU A 127 -10.03 10.36 4.23
CA GLU A 127 -10.01 11.42 3.22
C GLU A 127 -8.77 11.28 2.31
N ALA A 128 -8.54 10.05 1.81
CA ALA A 128 -7.40 9.76 0.96
C ALA A 128 -7.57 10.38 -0.42
N ASP A 129 -6.50 11.03 -0.90
CA ASP A 129 -6.46 11.74 -2.17
C ASP A 129 -6.19 10.80 -3.36
N ALA A 130 -5.66 9.59 -3.12
CA ALA A 130 -5.40 8.58 -4.14
C ALA A 130 -5.12 7.19 -3.52
N GLY A 131 -5.09 6.14 -4.38
CA GLY A 131 -4.81 4.77 -4.00
C GLY A 131 -3.61 4.14 -4.72
N LEU A 132 -2.83 3.31 -4.01
CA LEU A 132 -1.77 2.47 -4.57
C LEU A 132 -1.90 1.03 -4.08
N LEU A 133 -2.45 0.16 -4.92
CA LEU A 133 -2.76 -1.23 -4.58
C LEU A 133 -1.76 -2.18 -5.23
N LEU A 134 -1.10 -3.01 -4.43
CA LEU A 134 -0.10 -3.98 -4.87
C LEU A 134 -0.66 -5.40 -4.66
N SER A 135 -0.78 -6.17 -5.73
CA SER A 135 -1.31 -7.55 -5.71
C SER A 135 -2.66 -7.62 -4.97
N PHE A 136 -3.66 -6.88 -5.45
CA PHE A 136 -4.99 -6.90 -4.84
C PHE A 136 -5.61 -8.31 -4.97
N PRO A 137 -6.02 -8.94 -3.85
CA PRO A 137 -6.53 -10.31 -3.90
C PRO A 137 -8.04 -10.29 -4.17
N LEU A 138 -8.46 -10.40 -5.43
CA LEU A 138 -9.86 -10.40 -5.83
C LEU A 138 -10.65 -11.55 -5.20
N HIS A 139 -10.03 -12.72 -5.05
CA HIS A 139 -10.60 -13.90 -4.39
C HIS A 139 -9.50 -14.72 -3.69
N LEU A 140 -9.87 -15.78 -3.02
CA LEU A 140 -8.91 -16.78 -2.54
C LEU A 140 -8.56 -17.77 -3.66
N PRO A 141 -7.34 -18.30 -3.72
CA PRO A 141 -6.99 -19.35 -4.67
C PRO A 141 -7.99 -20.52 -4.59
N GLY A 142 -8.48 -20.94 -5.77
CA GLY A 142 -9.49 -22.01 -5.86
C GLY A 142 -10.92 -21.62 -5.40
N ARG A 143 -11.17 -20.33 -5.10
CA ARG A 143 -12.50 -19.84 -4.70
C ARG A 143 -12.90 -18.59 -5.49
N PRO A 144 -12.98 -18.67 -6.84
CA PRO A 144 -13.35 -17.54 -7.67
C PRO A 144 -14.82 -17.08 -7.47
N ASP A 145 -15.64 -17.91 -6.84
CA ASP A 145 -17.00 -17.62 -6.41
C ASP A 145 -17.12 -16.61 -5.26
N ARG A 146 -16.01 -16.37 -4.53
CA ARG A 146 -15.97 -15.47 -3.36
C ARG A 146 -15.15 -14.22 -3.65
N LEU A 147 -15.76 -13.33 -4.40
CA LEU A 147 -15.14 -12.08 -4.83
C LEU A 147 -15.03 -11.06 -3.70
N ARG A 148 -14.10 -10.14 -3.87
CA ARG A 148 -13.88 -8.96 -3.02
C ARG A 148 -13.98 -7.67 -3.84
N ASP A 149 -14.74 -7.74 -4.88
CA ASP A 149 -15.07 -6.64 -5.80
C ASP A 149 -15.70 -5.45 -5.06
N ALA A 150 -16.59 -5.73 -4.09
CA ALA A 150 -17.16 -4.69 -3.24
C ALA A 150 -16.10 -3.89 -2.45
N GLU A 151 -14.98 -4.51 -2.06
CA GLU A 151 -13.88 -3.78 -1.42
C GLU A 151 -13.09 -2.96 -2.45
N LEU A 152 -12.85 -3.51 -3.64
CA LEU A 152 -12.15 -2.80 -4.71
C LEU A 152 -12.94 -1.57 -5.18
N ALA A 153 -14.27 -1.65 -5.19
CA ALA A 153 -15.15 -0.53 -5.53
C ALA A 153 -15.05 0.66 -4.57
N LEU A 154 -14.48 0.46 -3.36
CA LEU A 154 -14.22 1.52 -2.38
C LEU A 154 -12.85 2.20 -2.57
N ALA A 155 -12.07 1.81 -3.56
CA ALA A 155 -10.79 2.43 -3.85
C ALA A 155 -10.95 3.92 -4.18
N PRO A 156 -10.08 4.81 -3.69
CA PRO A 156 -10.17 6.26 -3.95
C PRO A 156 -9.91 6.59 -5.42
N ASP A 157 -10.34 7.76 -5.85
CA ASP A 157 -10.12 8.30 -7.20
C ASP A 157 -9.00 9.39 -7.15
N PRO A 158 -7.87 9.20 -7.86
CA PRO A 158 -7.49 8.05 -8.70
C PRO A 158 -6.86 6.89 -7.91
N THR A 159 -6.81 5.70 -8.53
CA THR A 159 -6.12 4.53 -7.97
C THR A 159 -5.28 3.80 -9.02
N TRP A 160 -4.12 3.32 -8.63
CA TRP A 160 -3.26 2.45 -9.43
C TRP A 160 -3.15 1.07 -8.78
N LEU A 161 -3.38 0.03 -9.59
CA LEU A 161 -3.19 -1.37 -9.20
C LEU A 161 -1.98 -1.94 -9.92
N VAL A 162 -1.02 -2.47 -9.20
CA VAL A 162 0.08 -3.26 -9.76
C VAL A 162 -0.20 -4.74 -9.50
N GLN A 163 -0.47 -5.48 -10.58
CA GLN A 163 -0.96 -6.85 -10.48
C GLN A 163 -0.10 -7.84 -11.24
N GLY A 164 0.15 -8.99 -10.61
CA GLY A 164 0.89 -10.09 -11.24
C GLY A 164 0.07 -10.78 -12.33
N THR A 165 0.66 -11.00 -13.51
CA THR A 165 -0.02 -11.64 -14.66
C THR A 165 -0.50 -13.06 -14.39
N ARG A 166 0.05 -13.72 -13.35
CA ARG A 166 -0.30 -15.09 -12.94
C ARG A 166 -0.65 -15.15 -11.45
N ASP A 167 -1.24 -14.08 -10.92
CA ASP A 167 -1.63 -14.03 -9.51
C ASP A 167 -2.81 -14.99 -9.25
N PRO A 168 -2.65 -16.03 -8.44
CA PRO A 168 -3.73 -16.99 -8.14
C PRO A 168 -4.86 -16.40 -7.28
N PHE A 169 -4.70 -15.19 -6.77
CA PHE A 169 -5.73 -14.44 -6.06
C PHE A 169 -6.56 -13.51 -6.97
N GLY A 170 -6.29 -13.53 -8.27
CA GLY A 170 -6.93 -12.74 -9.30
C GLY A 170 -5.89 -12.16 -10.26
N THR A 171 -5.93 -12.64 -11.52
CA THR A 171 -5.14 -12.10 -12.61
C THR A 171 -5.69 -10.75 -13.07
N PRO A 172 -4.93 -9.93 -13.82
CA PRO A 172 -5.45 -8.68 -14.40
C PRO A 172 -6.73 -8.91 -15.22
N THR A 173 -6.81 -10.01 -15.97
CA THR A 173 -8.00 -10.37 -16.76
C THR A 173 -9.22 -10.63 -15.87
N GLU A 174 -9.05 -11.32 -14.74
CA GLU A 174 -10.12 -11.57 -13.78
C GLU A 174 -10.54 -10.30 -13.03
N LEU A 175 -9.61 -9.38 -12.79
CA LEU A 175 -9.89 -8.08 -12.16
C LEU A 175 -10.63 -7.12 -13.09
N ALA A 176 -10.37 -7.15 -14.39
CA ALA A 176 -10.84 -6.15 -15.36
C ALA A 176 -12.34 -5.80 -15.26
N PRO A 177 -13.29 -6.75 -15.07
CA PRO A 177 -14.70 -6.42 -14.92
C PRO A 177 -15.06 -5.64 -13.65
N TYR A 178 -14.21 -5.65 -12.64
CA TYR A 178 -14.46 -5.10 -11.30
C TYR A 178 -13.62 -3.86 -10.99
N VAL A 179 -12.67 -3.52 -11.86
CA VAL A 179 -11.81 -2.34 -11.67
C VAL A 179 -12.65 -1.07 -11.87
N PRO A 180 -12.69 -0.16 -10.89
CA PRO A 180 -13.37 1.12 -11.07
C PRO A 180 -12.81 1.91 -12.26
N ARG A 181 -13.66 2.66 -12.96
CA ARG A 181 -13.28 3.43 -14.17
C ARG A 181 -12.16 4.46 -13.93
N TRP A 182 -11.96 4.88 -12.67
CA TRP A 182 -10.90 5.82 -12.26
C TRP A 182 -9.63 5.10 -11.80
N ALA A 183 -9.62 3.78 -11.88
CA ALA A 183 -8.45 3.00 -11.49
C ALA A 183 -7.75 2.41 -12.72
N GLU A 184 -6.43 2.38 -12.67
CA GLU A 184 -5.57 1.84 -13.70
C GLU A 184 -4.89 0.57 -13.23
N VAL A 185 -4.94 -0.51 -14.03
CA VAL A 185 -4.20 -1.74 -13.77
C VAL A 185 -2.90 -1.75 -14.55
N ILE A 186 -1.79 -1.90 -13.84
CA ILE A 186 -0.45 -2.07 -14.41
C ILE A 186 -0.03 -3.53 -14.20
N GLU A 187 0.11 -4.23 -15.30
CA GLU A 187 0.47 -5.64 -15.30
C GLU A 187 1.98 -5.81 -15.17
N VAL A 188 2.40 -6.70 -14.27
CA VAL A 188 3.79 -7.09 -14.11
C VAL A 188 3.90 -8.60 -14.14
N SER A 189 4.86 -9.12 -14.89
CA SER A 189 5.08 -10.57 -14.96
C SER A 189 5.42 -11.14 -13.58
N GLY A 190 4.53 -11.98 -13.05
CA GLY A 190 4.67 -12.56 -11.71
C GLY A 190 3.39 -13.19 -11.20
N ALA A 191 3.48 -13.74 -10.00
CA ALA A 191 2.36 -14.26 -9.22
C ALA A 191 2.02 -13.28 -8.08
N HIS A 192 1.26 -13.72 -7.07
CA HIS A 192 0.91 -12.92 -5.89
C HIS A 192 2.13 -12.38 -5.13
N SER A 193 3.25 -13.10 -5.17
CA SER A 193 4.55 -12.60 -4.71
C SER A 193 5.48 -12.51 -5.92
N PHE A 194 5.98 -11.32 -6.18
CA PHE A 194 6.86 -11.08 -7.32
C PHE A 194 8.24 -11.72 -7.13
N PRO A 195 8.76 -12.45 -8.12
CA PRO A 195 10.12 -12.97 -8.09
C PRO A 195 11.14 -11.83 -8.21
N LYS A 196 12.38 -12.08 -7.76
CA LYS A 196 13.46 -11.07 -7.84
C LYS A 196 13.63 -10.47 -9.25
N GLY A 197 13.46 -11.27 -10.29
CA GLY A 197 13.54 -10.83 -11.69
C GLY A 197 12.46 -9.84 -12.12
N ALA A 198 11.38 -9.66 -11.36
CA ALA A 198 10.36 -8.66 -11.62
C ALA A 198 10.78 -7.23 -11.20
N GLY A 199 11.90 -7.08 -10.49
CA GLY A 199 12.37 -5.79 -9.99
C GLY A 199 12.39 -4.66 -11.02
N PRO A 200 12.99 -4.82 -12.21
CA PRO A 200 12.99 -3.76 -13.23
C PRO A 200 11.59 -3.34 -13.69
N ALA A 201 10.67 -4.30 -13.87
CA ALA A 201 9.28 -3.99 -14.27
C ALA A 201 8.52 -3.28 -13.15
N LEU A 202 8.72 -3.67 -11.89
CA LEU A 202 8.16 -2.97 -10.73
C LEU A 202 8.71 -1.54 -10.61
N VAL A 203 10.00 -1.33 -10.84
CA VAL A 203 10.60 0.02 -10.86
C VAL A 203 9.96 0.87 -11.94
N ALA A 204 9.80 0.36 -13.16
CA ALA A 204 9.15 1.07 -14.24
C ALA A 204 7.68 1.43 -13.90
N ALA A 205 6.92 0.48 -13.35
CA ALA A 205 5.55 0.71 -12.89
C ALA A 205 5.49 1.80 -11.82
N MET A 206 6.33 1.72 -10.78
CA MET A 206 6.36 2.70 -9.71
C MET A 206 6.81 4.08 -10.17
N THR A 207 7.77 4.17 -11.12
CA THR A 207 8.21 5.44 -11.71
C THR A 207 7.07 6.13 -12.46
N ARG A 208 6.30 5.36 -13.25
CA ARG A 208 5.10 5.87 -13.93
C ARG A 208 4.06 6.38 -12.94
N ILE A 209 3.77 5.60 -11.90
CA ILE A 209 2.83 5.97 -10.85
C ILE A 209 3.29 7.23 -10.13
N ALA A 210 4.55 7.30 -9.70
CA ALA A 210 5.12 8.45 -9.00
C ALA A 210 4.99 9.77 -9.78
N ALA A 211 5.02 9.71 -11.11
CA ALA A 211 4.81 10.87 -11.98
C ALA A 211 3.34 11.26 -12.10
N ALA A 212 2.40 10.33 -11.89
CA ALA A 212 0.96 10.52 -12.03
C ALA A 212 0.25 10.82 -10.70
N LEU A 213 0.89 10.57 -9.56
CA LEU A 213 0.32 10.86 -8.24
C LEU A 213 -0.02 12.35 -8.10
N PRO A 214 -1.15 12.69 -7.43
CA PRO A 214 -1.54 14.09 -7.20
C PRO A 214 -0.44 14.83 -6.44
N GLY A 215 -0.11 16.04 -6.86
CA GLY A 215 0.97 16.85 -6.30
C GLY A 215 0.54 18.25 -5.98
#